data_ce0259c46375ced9fea3f58872ea2934
#
_entry.id   ce0259c46375ced9fea3f58872ea2934
#
_cell.length_a   1.000
_cell.length_b   1.000
_cell.length_c   1.000
_cell.angle_alpha   90.00
_cell.angle_beta   90.00
_cell.angle_gamma   90.00
#
_symmetry.space_group_name_H-M   'P 1'
#
loop_
_entity.id
_entity.type
_entity.pdbx_description
1 polymer ?
#
loop_
_entity_poly.entity_id
_entity_poly.type
_entity_poly.pdbx_seq_one_letter_code
_entity_poly.pdbx_strand_id
1 'polypeptide(L)'
;MIMSEDPLVVGPCQGCKPMCLGCYKLLVSDMENMASRIAKDFETVSAQSKVMMQMASEIGDVNQARVGRDRINVEKSVPATLVTVEQKDVPVMLVAVEQKNVPATLVAVEQKNVPATLVAVEQKDVPATLVAVEQKDVPATCCKCGWPMCGPDCQGLNTEFGHSMHECAILASCEVGRHLTQDQKAQYSAIVPLRCLLMKHHKPDKWKVLCTMESHNEVRRKLPNIWQNNQSSVVDRIRELWGVRQYSEEEIHTVCGVLEVNAFEVGQHGVSVRALYPTAFYLAHSCVPNTSHTDDDNYKLTVRCSSQIKKGETITLSYAYTLQGTLKRREHLKESKFFDCCCPRCKDPTELATYAGALKCPKCDSGYVISSEPLERAASWRCSQCSNYTVTAHSVLLLLERIADEVEALDVNGIEAMEGFLQKYRNVLHPNHYHCLGVKHSLSQLYGKIQGYMINELPDKLLHRKRDVCRELLRVINVLEPGYSRLRGIILYELHAPLMILITRGFDSRAFSKKDLRKHLKEVVDCLEEANVILSFEPPNSSEGEMAASAKEALIRISDWQDLVGKI
;
A
#
# COMPACT_ATOMS: atom_id res chain seq x y z
N MET A 1 -16.50 19.69 4.77
CA MET A 1 -15.11 20.01 4.38
C MET A 1 -14.51 20.88 5.48
N ILE A 2 -13.30 20.56 5.94
CA ILE A 2 -12.55 21.36 6.92
C ILE A 2 -11.59 22.28 6.17
N MET A 3 -10.78 21.72 5.29
CA MET A 3 -9.82 22.45 4.47
C MET A 3 -9.68 21.80 3.10
N SER A 4 -9.21 22.58 2.15
CA SER A 4 -8.74 22.09 0.85
C SER A 4 -7.58 22.99 0.42
N GLU A 5 -6.41 22.42 0.13
CA GLU A 5 -5.20 23.18 -0.14
C GLU A 5 -4.27 22.51 -1.15
N ASP A 6 -3.57 23.35 -1.90
CA ASP A 6 -2.57 22.90 -2.86
C ASP A 6 -1.25 22.54 -2.13
N PRO A 7 -0.47 21.61 -2.63
CA PRO A 7 0.78 21.22 -2.01
C PRO A 7 1.85 22.32 -2.10
N LEU A 8 2.74 22.36 -1.13
CA LEU A 8 3.99 23.15 -1.20
C LEU A 8 4.95 22.53 -2.22
N VAL A 9 5.08 21.22 -2.17
CA VAL A 9 5.94 20.41 -3.02
C VAL A 9 5.35 19.02 -3.20
N VAL A 10 5.60 18.42 -4.36
CA VAL A 10 5.25 17.02 -4.69
C VAL A 10 6.46 16.34 -5.31
N GLY A 11 6.58 15.04 -5.14
CA GLY A 11 7.56 14.24 -5.85
C GLY A 11 7.70 12.81 -5.36
N PRO A 12 8.62 12.05 -5.95
CA PRO A 12 8.78 10.62 -5.72
C PRO A 12 8.96 10.27 -4.24
N CYS A 13 8.35 9.17 -3.83
CA CYS A 13 8.64 8.54 -2.54
C CYS A 13 10.03 7.91 -2.52
N GLN A 14 10.57 7.68 -1.34
CA GLN A 14 11.81 6.92 -1.20
C GLN A 14 11.57 5.47 -1.63
N GLY A 15 12.48 4.93 -2.47
CA GLY A 15 12.37 3.55 -2.96
C GLY A 15 11.26 3.29 -3.98
N CYS A 16 10.63 4.34 -4.55
CA CYS A 16 9.57 4.19 -5.56
C CYS A 16 10.06 3.46 -6.83
N LYS A 17 9.12 2.86 -7.57
CA LYS A 17 9.37 2.31 -8.91
C LYS A 17 9.78 3.43 -9.88
N PRO A 18 10.50 3.13 -10.97
CA PRO A 18 10.83 4.14 -11.99
C PRO A 18 9.59 4.85 -12.50
N MET A 19 9.62 6.19 -12.43
CA MET A 19 8.49 7.03 -12.81
C MET A 19 8.96 8.28 -13.58
N CYS A 20 8.04 8.88 -14.32
CA CYS A 20 8.25 10.15 -14.99
C CYS A 20 8.44 11.27 -13.96
N LEU A 21 9.55 12.02 -14.01
CA LEU A 21 9.76 13.15 -13.10
C LEU A 21 8.78 14.32 -13.31
N GLY A 22 8.13 14.37 -14.46
CA GLY A 22 7.15 15.42 -14.77
C GLY A 22 5.78 15.13 -14.17
N CYS A 23 5.14 14.05 -14.62
CA CYS A 23 3.75 13.71 -14.26
C CYS A 23 3.63 12.50 -13.32
N TYR A 24 4.75 11.93 -12.88
CA TYR A 24 4.85 10.76 -11.99
C TYR A 24 4.25 9.45 -12.53
N LYS A 25 3.83 9.39 -13.78
CA LYS A 25 3.37 8.14 -14.42
C LYS A 25 4.47 7.08 -14.28
N LEU A 26 4.09 5.87 -13.86
CA LEU A 26 5.00 4.73 -13.81
C LEU A 26 5.49 4.38 -15.21
N LEU A 27 6.79 4.07 -15.33
CA LEU A 27 7.47 3.76 -16.60
C LEU A 27 7.69 2.25 -16.79
N VAL A 28 6.91 1.41 -16.08
CA VAL A 28 6.96 -0.06 -16.14
C VAL A 28 5.66 -0.56 -16.77
N SER A 29 5.75 -1.62 -17.61
CA SER A 29 4.63 -2.13 -18.40
C SER A 29 3.46 -2.67 -17.56
N ASP A 30 2.24 -2.58 -18.11
CA ASP A 30 0.95 -2.78 -17.45
C ASP A 30 0.66 -4.19 -16.88
N MET A 31 1.44 -5.22 -17.20
CA MET A 31 1.21 -6.60 -16.70
C MET A 31 1.38 -6.73 -15.18
N GLU A 32 2.21 -5.89 -14.54
CA GLU A 32 2.36 -5.87 -13.08
C GLU A 32 1.30 -5.02 -12.36
N ASN A 33 0.60 -4.14 -13.08
CA ASN A 33 -0.33 -3.16 -12.50
C ASN A 33 -1.63 -3.79 -11.96
N MET A 34 -2.09 -4.89 -12.51
CA MET A 34 -3.35 -5.51 -12.07
C MET A 34 -3.17 -6.30 -10.75
N ALA A 35 -2.05 -6.97 -10.59
CA ALA A 35 -1.65 -7.60 -9.33
C ALA A 35 -1.28 -6.53 -8.26
N SER A 36 -0.67 -5.42 -8.69
CA SER A 36 -0.25 -4.31 -7.83
C SER A 36 -1.43 -3.54 -7.21
N ARG A 37 -2.59 -3.45 -7.87
CA ARG A 37 -3.76 -2.73 -7.33
C ARG A 37 -4.37 -3.42 -6.11
N ILE A 38 -4.39 -4.76 -6.11
CA ILE A 38 -4.88 -5.55 -4.96
C ILE A 38 -3.80 -5.65 -3.88
N ALA A 39 -2.52 -5.70 -4.29
CA ALA A 39 -1.39 -5.75 -3.38
C ALA A 39 -1.14 -4.43 -2.63
N LYS A 40 -1.56 -3.27 -3.16
CA LYS A 40 -1.26 -1.97 -2.52
C LYS A 40 -1.93 -1.75 -1.18
N ASP A 41 -3.15 -2.23 -0.99
CA ASP A 41 -3.76 -2.21 0.33
C ASP A 41 -3.04 -3.17 1.30
N PHE A 42 -2.39 -4.22 0.76
CA PHE A 42 -1.47 -5.11 1.50
C PHE A 42 -0.05 -4.54 1.58
N GLU A 43 0.48 -3.88 0.55
CA GLU A 43 1.82 -3.28 0.54
C GLU A 43 1.94 -2.10 1.50
N THR A 44 0.86 -1.37 1.77
CA THR A 44 0.87 -0.36 2.84
C THR A 44 1.11 -1.02 4.21
N VAL A 45 0.66 -2.27 4.38
CA VAL A 45 0.95 -3.10 5.56
C VAL A 45 2.34 -3.76 5.46
N SER A 46 2.78 -4.17 4.25
CA SER A 46 4.00 -4.94 3.99
C SER A 46 5.25 -4.08 3.72
N ALA A 47 5.14 -2.93 3.04
CA ALA A 47 6.29 -2.05 2.80
C ALA A 47 6.89 -1.51 4.10
N GLN A 48 6.04 -1.29 5.10
CA GLN A 48 6.47 -0.95 6.45
C GLN A 48 7.18 -2.12 7.16
N SER A 49 6.83 -3.38 6.83
CA SER A 49 7.53 -4.59 7.32
C SER A 49 8.88 -4.81 6.62
N LYS A 50 9.02 -4.50 5.32
CA LYS A 50 10.28 -4.70 4.56
C LYS A 50 11.42 -3.80 5.02
N VAL A 51 11.13 -2.57 5.41
CA VAL A 51 12.12 -1.68 6.04
C VAL A 51 12.62 -2.29 7.36
N MET A 52 11.75 -2.97 8.10
CA MET A 52 12.12 -3.65 9.35
C MET A 52 12.91 -4.95 9.12
N MET A 53 12.62 -5.73 8.05
CA MET A 53 13.39 -6.94 7.75
C MET A 53 14.82 -6.64 7.28
N GLN A 54 15.01 -5.55 6.54
CA GLN A 54 16.34 -5.12 6.13
C GLN A 54 17.18 -4.69 7.36
N MET A 55 16.54 -4.03 8.34
CA MET A 55 17.17 -3.70 9.63
C MET A 55 17.45 -4.92 10.51
N ALA A 56 16.62 -5.97 10.47
CA ALA A 56 16.79 -7.19 11.25
C ALA A 56 17.87 -8.12 10.66
N SER A 57 18.05 -8.16 9.33
CA SER A 57 19.10 -8.95 8.69
C SER A 57 20.51 -8.43 8.97
N GLU A 58 20.67 -7.11 9.15
CA GLU A 58 21.96 -6.50 9.50
C GLU A 58 22.36 -6.73 10.96
N ILE A 59 21.41 -7.07 11.84
CA ILE A 59 21.69 -7.43 13.26
C ILE A 59 22.01 -8.93 13.41
N GLY A 60 21.64 -9.78 12.41
CA GLY A 60 21.79 -11.24 12.45
C GLY A 60 23.19 -11.76 12.16
N ASP A 61 24.04 -11.00 11.50
CA ASP A 61 25.35 -11.47 10.99
C ASP A 61 26.50 -11.47 12.03
N VAL A 62 26.25 -11.17 13.29
CA VAL A 62 27.30 -11.18 14.34
C VAL A 62 27.37 -12.52 15.09
N ASN A 63 26.47 -13.47 14.89
CA ASN A 63 26.40 -14.70 15.71
C ASN A 63 26.37 -16.05 14.94
N GLN A 64 27.05 -16.20 13.80
CA GLN A 64 27.26 -17.52 13.21
C GLN A 64 28.76 -17.81 12.96
N ALA A 65 29.50 -18.04 14.03
CA ALA A 65 30.70 -18.82 13.99
C ALA A 65 30.58 -20.00 14.99
N ARG A 66 30.39 -21.20 14.45
CA ARG A 66 30.46 -22.57 14.99
C ARG A 66 29.13 -23.34 14.93
N VAL A 67 29.06 -24.30 14.01
CA VAL A 67 28.95 -25.75 14.26
C VAL A 67 28.86 -26.53 12.93
N GLY A 68 29.74 -27.42 12.76
CA GLY A 68 29.81 -28.79 12.26
C GLY A 68 29.05 -29.26 10.99
N ARG A 69 29.86 -29.78 10.09
CA ARG A 69 29.51 -30.58 8.90
C ARG A 69 28.68 -31.82 9.27
N ASP A 70 27.67 -32.10 8.43
CA ASP A 70 27.40 -33.48 7.99
C ASP A 70 26.76 -33.48 6.60
N ARG A 71 27.30 -34.34 5.73
CA ARG A 71 26.90 -34.53 4.34
C ARG A 71 25.78 -35.58 4.28
N ILE A 72 24.69 -35.24 3.59
CA ILE A 72 23.76 -36.26 3.06
C ILE A 72 23.63 -36.01 1.56
N ASN A 73 24.04 -37.00 0.77
CA ASN A 73 23.84 -37.07 -0.66
C ASN A 73 22.36 -37.39 -0.96
N VAL A 74 21.73 -36.56 -1.77
CA VAL A 74 20.45 -36.90 -2.44
C VAL A 74 20.61 -36.54 -3.91
N GLU A 75 20.52 -37.52 -4.76
CA GLU A 75 20.43 -37.34 -6.22
C GLU A 75 19.19 -36.52 -6.57
N LYS A 76 19.38 -35.43 -7.30
CA LYS A 76 18.32 -34.60 -7.83
C LYS A 76 18.27 -34.69 -9.34
N SER A 77 17.12 -35.07 -9.86
CA SER A 77 16.70 -34.77 -11.22
C SER A 77 16.57 -33.24 -11.37
N VAL A 78 17.28 -32.66 -12.33
CA VAL A 78 17.37 -31.23 -12.58
C VAL A 78 16.20 -30.78 -13.46
N PRO A 79 15.42 -29.77 -13.04
CA PRO A 79 14.44 -29.13 -13.92
C PRO A 79 15.15 -28.17 -14.90
N ALA A 80 14.49 -27.92 -16.02
CA ALA A 80 14.97 -27.13 -17.16
C ALA A 80 15.59 -25.78 -16.73
N THR A 81 16.76 -25.49 -17.25
CA THR A 81 17.54 -24.28 -16.93
C THR A 81 17.24 -23.18 -17.93
N LEU A 82 16.96 -21.99 -17.41
CA LEU A 82 16.89 -20.74 -18.20
C LEU A 82 18.32 -20.33 -18.57
N VAL A 83 18.62 -20.24 -19.86
CA VAL A 83 19.92 -19.72 -20.33
C VAL A 83 19.74 -18.27 -20.76
N THR A 84 20.31 -17.35 -20.01
CA THR A 84 20.43 -15.93 -20.38
C THR A 84 21.77 -15.69 -21.07
N VAL A 85 21.76 -15.13 -22.25
CA VAL A 85 22.99 -14.70 -22.95
C VAL A 85 23.01 -13.17 -22.98
N GLU A 86 23.96 -12.57 -22.26
CA GLU A 86 24.27 -11.14 -22.39
C GLU A 86 25.32 -10.93 -23.47
N GLN A 87 25.02 -10.13 -24.49
CA GLN A 87 26.01 -9.63 -25.42
C GLN A 87 26.10 -8.10 -25.37
N LYS A 88 27.32 -7.61 -25.18
CA LYS A 88 27.69 -6.21 -25.36
C LYS A 88 28.32 -6.01 -26.75
N ASP A 89 27.81 -5.01 -27.47
CA ASP A 89 28.42 -4.34 -28.63
C ASP A 89 28.92 -5.24 -29.79
N VAL A 90 27.98 -5.88 -30.54
CA VAL A 90 28.31 -6.43 -31.88
C VAL A 90 27.08 -6.30 -32.80
N PRO A 91 27.25 -5.97 -34.10
CA PRO A 91 26.14 -5.93 -35.04
C PRO A 91 25.58 -7.32 -35.30
N VAL A 92 24.29 -7.36 -35.62
CA VAL A 92 23.45 -8.52 -35.83
C VAL A 92 24.20 -9.78 -36.26
N MET A 93 24.32 -10.78 -35.41
CA MET A 93 24.68 -12.13 -35.78
C MET A 93 23.54 -13.10 -35.45
N LEU A 94 23.21 -13.95 -36.42
CA LEU A 94 22.36 -15.11 -36.21
C LEU A 94 23.07 -16.09 -35.28
N VAL A 95 22.52 -16.32 -34.12
CA VAL A 95 23.02 -17.37 -33.21
C VAL A 95 22.11 -18.61 -33.40
N ALA A 96 22.64 -19.61 -34.02
CA ALA A 96 22.02 -20.94 -34.08
C ALA A 96 22.44 -21.73 -32.82
N VAL A 97 21.48 -22.10 -32.00
CA VAL A 97 21.73 -23.00 -30.86
C VAL A 97 21.25 -24.41 -31.25
N GLU A 98 22.17 -25.33 -31.48
CA GLU A 98 21.86 -26.75 -31.62
C GLU A 98 21.76 -27.40 -30.24
N GLN A 99 20.57 -27.80 -29.83
CA GLN A 99 20.40 -28.71 -28.70
C GLN A 99 19.66 -29.97 -29.14
N LYS A 100 20.26 -31.12 -28.86
CA LYS A 100 19.66 -32.45 -29.07
C LYS A 100 18.89 -32.87 -27.82
N ASN A 101 17.61 -33.20 -28.00
CA ASN A 101 16.74 -33.84 -27.00
C ASN A 101 16.28 -33.03 -25.78
N VAL A 102 15.71 -31.82 -25.99
CA VAL A 102 15.01 -31.07 -24.92
C VAL A 102 13.65 -30.59 -25.45
N PRO A 103 12.55 -30.64 -24.67
CA PRO A 103 11.26 -30.11 -25.10
C PRO A 103 11.33 -28.59 -25.24
N ALA A 104 10.49 -28.05 -26.12
CA ALA A 104 10.49 -26.64 -26.53
C ALA A 104 10.61 -25.67 -25.36
N THR A 105 11.67 -24.85 -25.37
CA THR A 105 11.95 -23.84 -24.33
C THR A 105 11.81 -22.47 -24.94
N LEU A 106 11.19 -21.54 -24.20
CA LEU A 106 11.08 -20.13 -24.57
C LEU A 106 12.47 -19.49 -24.47
N VAL A 107 13.01 -18.97 -25.55
CA VAL A 107 14.27 -18.21 -25.52
C VAL A 107 13.94 -16.73 -25.63
N ALA A 108 14.23 -15.97 -24.59
CA ALA A 108 14.15 -14.51 -24.60
C ALA A 108 15.51 -13.90 -24.96
N VAL A 109 15.54 -13.06 -25.97
CA VAL A 109 16.73 -12.30 -26.37
C VAL A 109 16.52 -10.83 -26.06
N GLU A 110 17.32 -10.26 -25.16
CA GLU A 110 17.32 -8.81 -24.88
C GLU A 110 18.22 -8.08 -25.89
N GLN A 111 17.64 -7.18 -26.67
CA GLN A 111 18.40 -6.27 -27.51
C GLN A 111 18.13 -4.81 -27.14
N LYS A 112 19.19 -4.00 -27.05
CA LYS A 112 19.11 -2.55 -26.86
C LYS A 112 19.21 -1.85 -28.21
N ASN A 113 18.25 -0.94 -28.49
CA ASN A 113 18.24 0.01 -29.60
C ASN A 113 18.07 -0.53 -31.04
N VAL A 114 17.17 -1.48 -31.28
CA VAL A 114 16.80 -1.90 -32.63
C VAL A 114 15.27 -1.95 -32.78
N PRO A 115 14.67 -1.54 -33.93
CA PRO A 115 13.24 -1.65 -34.15
C PRO A 115 12.78 -3.12 -34.11
N ALA A 116 11.55 -3.34 -33.63
CA ALA A 116 11.00 -4.68 -33.47
C ALA A 116 11.05 -5.48 -34.77
N THR A 117 11.79 -6.56 -34.75
CA THR A 117 11.89 -7.50 -35.89
C THR A 117 11.51 -8.89 -35.42
N LEU A 118 10.61 -9.53 -36.16
CA LEU A 118 10.26 -10.95 -35.94
C LEU A 118 11.43 -11.83 -36.40
N VAL A 119 11.96 -12.62 -35.50
CA VAL A 119 13.02 -13.60 -35.81
C VAL A 119 12.41 -14.98 -35.83
N ALA A 120 12.47 -15.65 -36.97
CA ALA A 120 12.08 -17.07 -37.11
C ALA A 120 13.25 -17.95 -36.70
N VAL A 121 13.03 -18.87 -35.78
CA VAL A 121 14.02 -19.89 -35.41
C VAL A 121 13.58 -21.24 -36.01
N GLU A 122 14.32 -21.74 -36.99
CA GLU A 122 14.10 -23.07 -37.52
C GLU A 122 14.81 -24.13 -36.66
N GLN A 123 14.02 -24.99 -36.05
CA GLN A 123 14.56 -26.22 -35.44
C GLN A 123 14.23 -27.43 -36.33
N LYS A 124 15.20 -28.31 -36.51
CA LYS A 124 14.96 -29.57 -37.22
C LYS A 124 13.96 -30.42 -36.41
N ASP A 125 12.85 -30.78 -37.08
CA ASP A 125 11.77 -31.62 -36.57
C ASP A 125 10.72 -30.98 -35.64
N VAL A 126 10.62 -29.60 -35.61
CA VAL A 126 9.54 -28.91 -34.94
C VAL A 126 8.98 -27.82 -35.86
N PRO A 127 7.66 -27.57 -35.92
CA PRO A 127 7.10 -26.47 -36.73
C PRO A 127 7.63 -25.13 -36.26
N ALA A 128 7.91 -24.26 -37.22
CA ALA A 128 8.44 -22.93 -36.95
C ALA A 128 7.64 -22.18 -35.89
N THR A 129 8.29 -21.87 -34.77
CA THR A 129 7.68 -21.11 -33.67
C THR A 129 8.10 -19.63 -33.79
N LEU A 130 7.13 -18.75 -33.89
CA LEU A 130 7.35 -17.30 -33.87
C LEU A 130 7.79 -16.90 -32.47
N VAL A 131 9.02 -16.42 -32.36
CA VAL A 131 9.55 -15.81 -31.12
C VAL A 131 9.32 -14.31 -31.21
N ALA A 132 8.45 -13.80 -30.36
CA ALA A 132 8.32 -12.35 -30.19
C ALA A 132 9.51 -11.82 -29.39
N VAL A 133 10.27 -10.94 -29.97
CA VAL A 133 11.30 -10.18 -29.25
C VAL A 133 10.58 -9.03 -28.54
N GLU A 134 10.38 -9.15 -27.23
CA GLU A 134 9.91 -8.02 -26.44
C GLU A 134 11.01 -6.94 -26.42
N GLN A 135 10.76 -5.83 -27.09
CA GLN A 135 11.49 -4.61 -26.81
C GLN A 135 11.13 -4.15 -25.40
N LYS A 136 12.08 -4.14 -24.47
CA LYS A 136 11.97 -3.27 -23.31
C LYS A 136 11.93 -1.84 -23.84
N ASP A 137 10.77 -1.20 -23.79
CA ASP A 137 10.65 0.22 -24.07
C ASP A 137 11.60 0.97 -23.13
N VAL A 138 12.70 1.48 -23.69
CA VAL A 138 13.58 2.37 -22.94
C VAL A 138 12.75 3.60 -22.63
N PRO A 139 12.53 3.96 -21.34
CA PRO A 139 11.73 5.12 -21.02
C PRO A 139 12.26 6.34 -21.75
N ALA A 140 11.37 7.16 -22.31
CA ALA A 140 11.76 8.44 -22.84
C ALA A 140 12.49 9.24 -21.74
N THR A 141 13.45 10.06 -22.13
CA THR A 141 14.24 10.84 -21.17
C THR A 141 14.13 12.33 -21.48
N CYS A 142 14.30 13.16 -20.47
CA CYS A 142 14.41 14.60 -20.65
C CYS A 142 15.62 14.91 -21.57
N CYS A 143 15.38 15.61 -22.64
CA CYS A 143 16.42 15.95 -23.64
C CYS A 143 17.58 16.79 -23.07
N LYS A 144 17.39 17.45 -21.94
CA LYS A 144 18.41 18.28 -21.28
C LYS A 144 19.18 17.50 -20.20
N CYS A 145 18.49 16.85 -19.26
CA CYS A 145 19.12 16.22 -18.11
C CYS A 145 19.20 14.69 -18.18
N GLY A 146 18.53 14.04 -19.14
CA GLY A 146 18.57 12.59 -19.31
C GLY A 146 17.70 11.80 -18.31
N TRP A 147 16.99 12.46 -17.41
CA TRP A 147 16.14 11.78 -16.44
C TRP A 147 14.88 11.16 -17.08
N PRO A 148 14.36 10.04 -16.53
CA PRO A 148 13.22 9.34 -17.09
C PRO A 148 11.96 10.22 -17.18
N MET A 149 11.31 10.17 -18.34
CA MET A 149 10.08 10.88 -18.66
C MET A 149 9.13 9.94 -19.40
N CYS A 150 7.84 10.19 -19.38
CA CYS A 150 6.87 9.41 -20.15
C CYS A 150 6.87 9.76 -21.65
N GLY A 151 7.45 10.90 -22.02
CA GLY A 151 7.58 11.39 -23.40
C GLY A 151 8.06 12.83 -23.44
N PRO A 152 8.42 13.32 -24.65
CA PRO A 152 8.88 14.70 -24.83
C PRO A 152 7.79 15.74 -24.53
N ASP A 153 6.53 15.38 -24.74
CA ASP A 153 5.35 16.25 -24.53
C ASP A 153 4.70 16.04 -23.16
N CYS A 154 5.46 15.56 -22.19
CA CYS A 154 4.94 15.35 -20.83
C CYS A 154 4.38 16.64 -20.24
N GLN A 155 3.11 16.63 -19.88
CA GLN A 155 2.40 17.80 -19.29
C GLN A 155 3.03 18.28 -17.97
N GLY A 156 3.79 17.44 -17.27
CA GLY A 156 4.50 17.82 -16.06
C GLY A 156 5.85 18.51 -16.27
N LEU A 157 6.28 18.73 -17.53
CA LEU A 157 7.49 19.49 -17.84
C LEU A 157 7.26 20.99 -17.54
N ASN A 158 8.21 21.58 -16.81
CA ASN A 158 8.20 22.99 -16.40
C ASN A 158 6.96 23.40 -15.60
N THR A 159 6.25 22.45 -15.00
CA THR A 159 5.14 22.74 -14.09
C THR A 159 5.62 22.96 -12.66
N GLU A 160 4.73 23.50 -11.83
CA GLU A 160 5.05 23.82 -10.44
C GLU A 160 5.39 22.57 -9.59
N PHE A 161 4.71 21.45 -9.85
CA PHE A 161 4.85 20.20 -9.09
C PHE A 161 5.55 19.08 -9.87
N GLY A 162 5.95 19.35 -11.11
CA GLY A 162 6.64 18.41 -11.96
C GLY A 162 8.13 18.67 -12.08
N HIS A 163 8.70 18.32 -13.25
CA HIS A 163 10.12 18.51 -13.56
C HIS A 163 10.40 19.97 -13.93
N SER A 164 10.85 20.77 -12.97
CA SER A 164 11.10 22.20 -13.15
C SER A 164 12.40 22.48 -13.93
N MET A 165 12.49 23.67 -14.55
CA MET A 165 13.71 24.12 -15.23
C MET A 165 14.91 24.21 -14.27
N HIS A 166 14.70 24.56 -13.00
CA HIS A 166 15.77 24.69 -12.01
C HIS A 166 16.32 23.33 -11.59
N GLU A 167 15.45 22.36 -11.35
CA GLU A 167 15.81 20.97 -11.11
C GLU A 167 16.55 20.41 -12.32
N CYS A 168 15.99 20.61 -13.52
CA CYS A 168 16.57 20.15 -14.76
C CYS A 168 18.00 20.67 -14.99
N ALA A 169 18.25 21.94 -14.70
CA ALA A 169 19.58 22.55 -14.85
C ALA A 169 20.62 21.89 -13.94
N ILE A 170 20.26 21.60 -12.69
CA ILE A 170 21.13 20.90 -11.73
C ILE A 170 21.40 19.46 -12.22
N LEU A 171 20.35 18.74 -12.57
CA LEU A 171 20.48 17.34 -13.01
C LEU A 171 21.24 17.21 -14.34
N ALA A 172 21.15 18.23 -15.21
CA ALA A 172 21.88 18.27 -16.48
C ALA A 172 23.38 18.57 -16.31
N SER A 173 23.77 19.26 -15.24
CA SER A 173 25.18 19.58 -14.95
C SER A 173 25.98 18.37 -14.44
N CYS A 174 25.29 17.26 -14.12
CA CYS A 174 25.91 16.04 -13.60
C CYS A 174 26.14 15.04 -14.74
N GLU A 175 27.37 14.61 -14.95
CA GLU A 175 27.68 13.56 -15.94
C GLU A 175 26.99 12.22 -15.63
N VAL A 176 26.74 11.94 -14.36
CA VAL A 176 26.13 10.70 -13.87
C VAL A 176 24.64 10.58 -14.24
N GLY A 177 23.91 11.69 -14.46
CA GLY A 177 22.51 11.67 -14.87
C GLY A 177 22.25 11.11 -16.27
N ARG A 178 23.27 11.06 -17.13
CA ARG A 178 23.16 10.57 -18.52
C ARG A 178 23.24 9.03 -18.63
N HIS A 179 23.66 8.33 -17.59
CA HIS A 179 23.77 6.87 -17.56
C HIS A 179 23.04 6.31 -16.34
N LEU A 180 21.71 6.38 -16.37
CA LEU A 180 20.84 5.79 -15.33
C LEU A 180 20.92 4.27 -15.42
N THR A 181 21.84 3.68 -14.66
CA THR A 181 21.98 2.24 -14.41
C THR A 181 21.13 1.80 -13.22
N GLN A 182 21.23 0.55 -12.80
CA GLN A 182 20.43 -0.14 -11.76
C GLN A 182 20.18 0.63 -10.45
N ASP A 183 20.88 1.72 -10.18
CA ASP A 183 20.77 2.55 -8.97
C ASP A 183 19.70 3.68 -9.06
N GLN A 184 18.78 3.59 -10.03
CA GLN A 184 17.74 4.61 -10.24
C GLN A 184 16.84 4.82 -9.02
N LYS A 185 16.47 3.74 -8.32
CA LYS A 185 15.59 3.83 -7.14
C LYS A 185 16.18 4.70 -6.03
N ALA A 186 17.50 4.57 -5.79
CA ALA A 186 18.19 5.37 -4.80
C ALA A 186 18.26 6.86 -5.19
N GLN A 187 18.26 7.17 -6.48
CA GLN A 187 18.35 8.56 -6.96
C GLN A 187 17.06 9.35 -6.76
N TYR A 188 15.89 8.72 -6.84
CA TYR A 188 14.60 9.39 -6.59
C TYR A 188 14.48 9.93 -5.16
N SER A 189 15.18 9.32 -4.18
CA SER A 189 15.12 9.75 -2.78
C SER A 189 15.55 11.20 -2.57
N ALA A 190 16.45 11.73 -3.40
CA ALA A 190 16.98 13.09 -3.29
C ALA A 190 16.18 14.15 -4.07
N ILE A 191 15.23 13.75 -4.94
CA ILE A 191 14.47 14.69 -5.79
C ILE A 191 13.60 15.63 -4.97
N VAL A 192 12.77 15.12 -4.06
CA VAL A 192 11.89 15.99 -3.26
C VAL A 192 12.68 16.87 -2.29
N PRO A 193 13.72 16.37 -1.58
CA PRO A 193 14.63 17.23 -0.84
C PRO A 193 15.24 18.36 -1.69
N LEU A 194 15.71 18.07 -2.91
CA LEU A 194 16.22 19.11 -3.81
C LEU A 194 15.14 20.14 -4.15
N ARG A 195 13.91 19.70 -4.47
CA ARG A 195 12.79 20.62 -4.74
C ARG A 195 12.48 21.53 -3.57
N CYS A 196 12.50 20.99 -2.34
CA CYS A 196 12.34 21.79 -1.11
C CYS A 196 13.46 22.84 -0.97
N LEU A 197 14.72 22.45 -1.16
CA LEU A 197 15.85 23.37 -1.08
C LEU A 197 15.79 24.49 -2.14
N LEU A 198 15.36 24.16 -3.35
CA LEU A 198 15.18 25.12 -4.43
C LEU A 198 14.11 26.18 -4.10
N MET A 199 13.11 25.86 -3.25
CA MET A 199 12.12 26.84 -2.80
C MET A 199 12.76 28.01 -2.05
N LYS A 200 13.89 27.80 -1.34
CA LYS A 200 14.60 28.87 -0.62
C LYS A 200 14.89 30.08 -1.50
N HIS A 201 15.23 29.86 -2.77
CA HIS A 201 15.59 30.90 -3.71
C HIS A 201 14.46 31.28 -4.67
N HIS A 202 13.63 30.32 -5.07
CA HIS A 202 12.63 30.51 -6.13
C HIS A 202 11.22 30.73 -5.60
N LYS A 203 10.93 30.30 -4.35
CA LYS A 203 9.61 30.38 -3.71
C LYS A 203 9.77 30.68 -2.20
N PRO A 204 10.33 31.87 -1.83
CA PRO A 204 10.72 32.15 -0.44
C PRO A 204 9.56 32.09 0.55
N ASP A 205 8.33 32.38 0.14
CA ASP A 205 7.17 32.29 1.04
C ASP A 205 6.80 30.84 1.35
N LYS A 206 6.88 29.94 0.35
CA LYS A 206 6.71 28.49 0.58
C LYS A 206 7.83 27.94 1.47
N TRP A 207 9.06 28.42 1.29
CA TRP A 207 10.19 28.06 2.14
C TRP A 207 10.00 28.47 3.59
N LYS A 208 9.48 29.67 3.84
CA LYS A 208 9.15 30.12 5.21
C LYS A 208 8.15 29.17 5.89
N VAL A 209 7.13 28.74 5.17
CA VAL A 209 6.15 27.77 5.70
C VAL A 209 6.84 26.43 5.99
N LEU A 210 7.66 25.91 5.08
CA LEU A 210 8.41 24.67 5.30
C LEU A 210 9.29 24.75 6.55
N CYS A 211 9.94 25.89 6.80
CA CYS A 211 10.76 26.11 7.99
C CYS A 211 9.99 26.11 9.33
N THR A 212 8.65 26.17 9.30
CA THR A 212 7.82 26.04 10.50
C THR A 212 7.51 24.59 10.87
N MET A 213 7.79 23.65 9.98
CA MET A 213 7.51 22.22 10.16
C MET A 213 8.58 21.56 11.01
N GLU A 214 8.15 20.61 11.84
CA GLU A 214 9.06 19.86 12.70
C GLU A 214 9.90 18.85 11.90
N SER A 215 11.20 18.79 12.18
CA SER A 215 12.14 17.86 11.54
C SER A 215 12.60 16.73 12.44
N HIS A 216 12.44 16.87 13.74
CA HIS A 216 12.96 15.95 14.78
C HIS A 216 14.47 15.63 14.65
N ASN A 217 15.28 16.57 14.16
CA ASN A 217 16.72 16.35 13.97
C ASN A 217 17.42 15.89 15.26
N GLU A 218 17.03 16.41 16.44
CA GLU A 218 17.59 16.02 17.75
C GLU A 218 17.39 14.53 18.05
N VAL A 219 16.25 13.96 17.64
CA VAL A 219 15.92 12.54 17.80
C VAL A 219 16.59 11.73 16.69
N ARG A 220 16.43 12.14 15.42
CA ARG A 220 16.95 11.46 14.24
C ARG A 220 18.46 11.30 14.26
N ARG A 221 19.19 12.29 14.76
CA ARG A 221 20.65 12.24 14.91
C ARG A 221 21.10 11.13 15.89
N LYS A 222 20.26 10.76 16.86
CA LYS A 222 20.52 9.65 17.79
C LYS A 222 20.16 8.27 17.23
N LEU A 223 19.60 8.22 16.01
CA LEU A 223 19.22 7.02 15.29
C LEU A 223 20.17 6.82 14.09
N PRO A 224 21.31 6.15 14.26
CA PRO A 224 22.38 6.09 13.25
C PRO A 224 21.87 5.61 11.89
N ASN A 225 21.04 4.58 11.85
CA ASN A 225 20.52 4.02 10.62
C ASN A 225 19.73 5.06 9.81
N ILE A 226 18.86 5.85 10.45
CA ILE A 226 18.07 6.89 9.78
C ILE A 226 18.97 8.02 9.31
N TRP A 227 19.85 8.51 10.19
CA TRP A 227 20.74 9.62 9.89
C TRP A 227 21.73 9.27 8.78
N GLN A 228 22.40 8.13 8.87
CA GLN A 228 23.39 7.66 7.88
C GLN A 228 22.74 7.33 6.54
N ASN A 229 21.52 6.72 6.54
CA ASN A 229 20.80 6.48 5.30
C ASN A 229 20.46 7.79 4.59
N ASN A 230 20.02 8.82 5.31
CA ASN A 230 19.78 10.14 4.71
C ASN A 230 21.09 10.84 4.29
N GLN A 231 22.19 10.62 5.03
CA GLN A 231 23.51 11.12 4.62
C GLN A 231 23.88 10.58 3.24
N SER A 232 23.90 9.27 3.08
CA SER A 232 24.36 8.61 1.83
C SER A 232 23.36 8.75 0.67
N SER A 233 22.06 8.60 0.94
CA SER A 233 21.04 8.57 -0.11
C SER A 233 20.56 9.97 -0.57
N VAL A 234 20.76 11.01 0.27
CA VAL A 234 20.28 12.36 -0.02
C VAL A 234 21.38 13.41 0.07
N VAL A 235 22.06 13.52 1.23
CA VAL A 235 23.02 14.61 1.48
C VAL A 235 24.22 14.52 0.54
N ASP A 236 24.90 13.37 0.53
CA ASP A 236 26.07 13.15 -0.32
C ASP A 236 25.70 13.23 -1.80
N ARG A 237 24.50 12.76 -2.16
CA ARG A 237 24.00 12.84 -3.52
C ARG A 237 23.79 14.27 -3.98
N ILE A 238 23.13 15.09 -3.18
CA ILE A 238 22.92 16.52 -3.52
C ILE A 238 24.23 17.28 -3.55
N ARG A 239 25.09 17.11 -2.54
CA ARG A 239 26.29 17.92 -2.38
C ARG A 239 27.46 17.46 -3.24
N GLU A 240 27.72 16.16 -3.25
CA GLU A 240 28.92 15.61 -3.92
C GLU A 240 28.59 15.15 -5.35
N LEU A 241 27.51 14.40 -5.54
CA LEU A 241 27.16 13.86 -6.86
C LEU A 241 26.55 14.92 -7.78
N TRP A 242 25.63 15.75 -7.27
CA TRP A 242 25.00 16.82 -8.05
C TRP A 242 25.69 18.18 -7.90
N GLY A 243 26.74 18.27 -7.10
CA GLY A 243 27.56 19.45 -6.92
C GLY A 243 26.89 20.64 -6.27
N VAL A 244 25.72 20.45 -5.62
CA VAL A 244 24.90 21.52 -5.05
C VAL A 244 25.39 21.81 -3.62
N ARG A 245 26.53 22.53 -3.50
CA ARG A 245 27.21 22.79 -2.22
C ARG A 245 26.75 24.04 -1.48
N GLN A 246 25.85 24.85 -2.07
CA GLN A 246 25.31 26.05 -1.43
C GLN A 246 24.41 25.77 -0.24
N TYR A 247 23.90 24.54 -0.10
CA TYR A 247 23.14 24.11 1.07
C TYR A 247 24.05 23.31 2.01
N SER A 248 23.96 23.60 3.31
CA SER A 248 24.69 22.86 4.33
C SER A 248 24.10 21.45 4.51
N GLU A 249 24.89 20.53 5.04
CA GLU A 249 24.40 19.17 5.38
C GLU A 249 23.24 19.24 6.38
N GLU A 250 23.33 20.14 7.36
CA GLU A 250 22.28 20.35 8.36
C GLU A 250 20.95 20.83 7.72
N GLU A 251 21.02 21.75 6.74
CA GLU A 251 19.81 22.18 6.01
C GLU A 251 19.18 21.01 5.24
N ILE A 252 19.99 20.17 4.60
CA ILE A 252 19.49 19.01 3.85
C ILE A 252 18.90 17.99 4.82
N HIS A 253 19.56 17.69 5.93
CA HIS A 253 19.01 16.80 6.96
C HIS A 253 17.71 17.33 7.55
N THR A 254 17.60 18.65 7.73
CA THR A 254 16.37 19.29 8.22
C THR A 254 15.23 19.07 7.23
N VAL A 255 15.48 19.27 5.93
CA VAL A 255 14.49 19.01 4.90
C VAL A 255 14.10 17.53 4.83
N CYS A 256 15.07 16.61 4.96
CA CYS A 256 14.76 15.18 5.06
C CYS A 256 13.82 14.88 6.24
N GLY A 257 14.10 15.46 7.41
CA GLY A 257 13.26 15.30 8.59
C GLY A 257 11.86 15.87 8.43
N VAL A 258 11.76 17.09 7.88
CA VAL A 258 10.47 17.71 7.56
C VAL A 258 9.63 16.80 6.66
N LEU A 259 10.22 16.25 5.61
CA LEU A 259 9.54 15.33 4.68
C LEU A 259 9.12 14.02 5.37
N GLU A 260 9.96 13.45 6.22
CA GLU A 260 9.70 12.21 6.93
C GLU A 260 8.52 12.34 7.91
N VAL A 261 8.49 13.46 8.64
CA VAL A 261 7.49 13.70 9.68
C VAL A 261 6.16 14.19 9.11
N ASN A 262 6.19 15.13 8.14
CA ASN A 262 5.01 15.92 7.77
C ASN A 262 4.46 15.58 6.37
N ALA A 263 5.17 14.83 5.53
CA ALA A 263 4.67 14.54 4.19
C ALA A 263 3.49 13.56 4.23
N PHE A 264 2.54 13.81 3.35
CA PHE A 264 1.44 12.91 3.02
C PHE A 264 1.85 12.04 1.84
N GLU A 265 1.45 10.80 1.86
CA GLU A 265 1.47 9.95 0.67
C GLU A 265 0.20 10.24 -0.13
N VAL A 266 0.37 10.62 -1.38
CA VAL A 266 -0.70 11.03 -2.29
C VAL A 266 -0.48 10.43 -3.68
N GLY A 267 -1.49 10.50 -4.51
CA GLY A 267 -1.45 10.02 -5.89
C GLY A 267 -2.49 8.94 -6.18
N GLN A 268 -2.79 8.77 -7.46
CA GLN A 268 -3.86 7.92 -7.96
C GLN A 268 -3.30 6.83 -8.89
N HIS A 269 -4.11 5.84 -9.25
CA HIS A 269 -3.79 4.84 -10.27
C HIS A 269 -2.47 4.07 -10.07
N GLY A 270 -2.14 3.76 -8.82
CA GLY A 270 -0.89 3.05 -8.55
C GLY A 270 0.34 3.94 -8.45
N VAL A 271 0.20 5.24 -8.64
CA VAL A 271 1.26 6.22 -8.39
C VAL A 271 1.25 6.60 -6.93
N SER A 272 2.37 6.45 -6.24
CA SER A 272 2.58 6.93 -4.89
C SER A 272 3.70 7.97 -4.90
N VAL A 273 3.33 9.19 -4.53
CA VAL A 273 4.25 10.31 -4.35
C VAL A 273 4.04 10.94 -2.99
N ARG A 274 5.02 11.68 -2.49
CA ARG A 274 4.90 12.42 -1.24
C ARG A 274 4.73 13.90 -1.49
N ALA A 275 3.87 14.53 -0.68
CA ALA A 275 3.58 15.95 -0.75
C ALA A 275 3.58 16.61 0.63
N LEU A 276 4.02 17.86 0.71
CA LEU A 276 3.89 18.70 1.90
C LEU A 276 2.78 19.73 1.68
N TYR A 277 2.02 19.99 2.72
CA TYR A 277 0.91 20.94 2.68
C TYR A 277 1.08 22.06 3.70
N PRO A 278 0.64 23.31 3.37
CA PRO A 278 0.92 24.48 4.21
C PRO A 278 0.25 24.48 5.58
N THR A 279 -0.87 23.78 5.74
CA THR A 279 -1.62 23.73 7.00
C THR A 279 -2.00 22.32 7.46
N ALA A 280 -2.08 21.33 6.58
CA ALA A 280 -2.45 19.97 6.96
C ALA A 280 -1.48 19.32 7.96
N PHE A 281 -0.23 19.74 8.00
CA PHE A 281 0.76 19.24 8.98
C PHE A 281 0.41 19.59 10.44
N TYR A 282 -0.50 20.54 10.70
CA TYR A 282 -1.01 20.84 12.04
C TYR A 282 -2.04 19.82 12.56
N LEU A 283 -2.59 18.95 11.69
CA LEU A 283 -3.56 17.93 12.11
C LEU A 283 -2.89 16.93 13.07
N ALA A 284 -3.38 16.84 14.29
CA ALA A 284 -2.81 15.96 15.29
C ALA A 284 -3.14 14.48 14.99
N HIS A 285 -2.29 13.56 15.47
CA HIS A 285 -2.57 12.14 15.36
C HIS A 285 -3.62 11.66 16.36
N SER A 286 -4.54 10.81 15.91
CA SER A 286 -5.34 9.91 16.76
C SER A 286 -5.47 8.53 16.11
N CYS A 287 -5.37 7.46 16.91
CA CYS A 287 -5.65 6.10 16.43
C CYS A 287 -7.15 5.82 16.18
N VAL A 288 -8.01 6.77 16.53
CA VAL A 288 -9.42 6.87 16.15
C VAL A 288 -9.62 8.30 15.65
N PRO A 289 -9.38 8.56 14.37
CA PRO A 289 -9.45 9.91 13.83
C PRO A 289 -10.89 10.41 13.73
N ASN A 290 -11.06 11.73 13.73
CA ASN A 290 -12.35 12.38 13.48
C ASN A 290 -12.40 13.05 12.09
N THR A 291 -11.37 12.86 11.28
CA THR A 291 -11.32 13.30 9.88
C THR A 291 -10.83 12.20 8.94
N SER A 292 -11.18 12.35 7.68
CA SER A 292 -10.60 11.67 6.53
C SER A 292 -10.06 12.68 5.53
N HIS A 293 -9.17 12.27 4.64
CA HIS A 293 -8.65 13.11 3.57
C HIS A 293 -8.66 12.37 2.23
N THR A 294 -8.72 13.16 1.17
CA THR A 294 -8.61 12.73 -0.21
C THR A 294 -7.69 13.69 -0.96
N ASP A 295 -7.03 13.23 -1.98
CA ASP A 295 -6.26 14.04 -2.92
C ASP A 295 -6.82 13.86 -4.35
N ASP A 296 -6.71 14.90 -5.15
CA ASP A 296 -7.13 14.89 -6.56
C ASP A 296 -5.94 14.69 -7.52
N ASP A 297 -6.22 14.65 -8.81
CA ASP A 297 -5.21 14.47 -9.86
C ASP A 297 -4.14 15.60 -9.90
N ASN A 298 -4.39 16.73 -9.25
CA ASN A 298 -3.46 17.83 -9.06
C ASN A 298 -2.78 17.80 -7.69
N TYR A 299 -2.94 16.70 -6.94
CA TYR A 299 -2.41 16.53 -5.58
C TYR A 299 -2.99 17.52 -4.56
N LYS A 300 -4.14 18.11 -4.84
CA LYS A 300 -4.83 19.00 -3.92
C LYS A 300 -5.46 18.18 -2.81
N LEU A 301 -5.03 18.42 -1.57
CA LEU A 301 -5.54 17.73 -0.40
C LEU A 301 -6.85 18.34 0.06
N THR A 302 -7.84 17.51 0.30
CA THR A 302 -9.11 17.91 0.94
C THR A 302 -9.35 17.09 2.19
N VAL A 303 -9.47 17.77 3.32
CA VAL A 303 -9.76 17.16 4.63
C VAL A 303 -11.23 17.39 4.99
N ARG A 304 -11.91 16.32 5.39
CA ARG A 304 -13.33 16.33 5.78
C ARG A 304 -13.51 15.73 7.18
N CYS A 305 -14.51 16.22 7.92
CA CYS A 305 -14.96 15.52 9.13
C CYS A 305 -15.52 14.14 8.74
N SER A 306 -15.02 13.09 9.36
CA SER A 306 -15.63 11.75 9.28
C SER A 306 -16.76 11.61 10.30
N SER A 307 -16.64 12.28 11.44
CA SER A 307 -17.63 12.32 12.52
C SER A 307 -17.87 13.76 13.01
N GLN A 308 -18.86 13.95 13.85
CA GLN A 308 -19.14 15.26 14.44
C GLN A 308 -17.99 15.71 15.34
N ILE A 309 -17.47 16.91 15.10
CA ILE A 309 -16.42 17.55 15.91
C ILE A 309 -17.03 18.73 16.66
N LYS A 310 -16.92 18.71 17.98
CA LYS A 310 -17.44 19.80 18.83
C LYS A 310 -16.44 20.96 18.87
N LYS A 311 -16.95 22.18 19.18
CA LYS A 311 -16.09 23.35 19.39
C LYS A 311 -15.09 23.10 20.52
N GLY A 312 -13.81 23.31 20.26
CA GLY A 312 -12.71 23.05 21.21
C GLY A 312 -12.15 21.62 21.16
N GLU A 313 -12.76 20.72 20.39
CA GLU A 313 -12.23 19.38 20.16
C GLU A 313 -11.09 19.43 19.12
N THR A 314 -10.03 18.67 19.38
CA THR A 314 -8.89 18.58 18.48
C THR A 314 -9.29 17.88 17.17
N ILE A 315 -8.94 18.50 16.05
CA ILE A 315 -9.08 17.90 14.73
C ILE A 315 -7.95 16.92 14.54
N THR A 316 -8.28 15.65 14.27
CA THR A 316 -7.31 14.55 14.24
C THR A 316 -7.38 13.74 12.97
N LEU A 317 -6.19 13.28 12.52
CA LEU A 317 -5.99 12.37 11.43
C LEU A 317 -5.25 11.13 11.96
N SER A 318 -5.35 9.97 11.33
CA SER A 318 -4.48 8.85 11.67
C SER A 318 -3.21 8.88 10.81
N TYR A 319 -2.04 8.74 11.46
CA TYR A 319 -0.74 8.59 10.81
C TYR A 319 -0.32 7.11 10.69
N ALA A 320 -1.16 6.21 11.19
CA ALA A 320 -0.93 4.77 11.14
C ALA A 320 -2.18 4.07 10.59
N TYR A 321 -2.00 2.88 10.06
CA TYR A 321 -3.14 2.09 9.59
C TYR A 321 -4.05 1.69 10.76
N THR A 322 -5.30 2.13 10.71
CA THR A 322 -6.22 2.07 11.84
C THR A 322 -6.64 0.65 12.23
N LEU A 323 -6.68 -0.30 11.29
CA LEU A 323 -6.99 -1.70 11.60
C LEU A 323 -5.82 -2.47 12.23
N GLN A 324 -4.62 -1.89 12.36
CA GLN A 324 -3.51 -2.53 13.06
C GLN A 324 -3.68 -2.55 14.58
N GLY A 325 -3.06 -3.51 15.26
CA GLY A 325 -2.99 -3.61 16.72
C GLY A 325 -2.10 -2.54 17.35
N THR A 326 -2.31 -2.27 18.65
CA THR A 326 -1.61 -1.19 19.39
C THR A 326 -0.09 -1.28 19.30
N LEU A 327 0.50 -2.48 19.41
CA LEU A 327 1.96 -2.64 19.32
C LEU A 327 2.49 -2.14 17.98
N LYS A 328 1.90 -2.56 16.86
CA LYS A 328 2.34 -2.19 15.51
C LYS A 328 2.13 -0.71 15.22
N ARG A 329 1.00 -0.13 15.62
CA ARG A 329 0.77 1.31 15.44
C ARG A 329 1.76 2.16 16.21
N ARG A 330 2.02 1.83 17.49
CA ARG A 330 2.98 2.57 18.32
C ARG A 330 4.41 2.43 17.82
N GLU A 331 4.80 1.23 17.38
CA GLU A 331 6.09 0.98 16.75
C GLU A 331 6.27 1.85 15.50
N HIS A 332 5.31 1.80 14.56
CA HIS A 332 5.31 2.62 13.37
C HIS A 332 5.42 4.14 13.68
N LEU A 333 4.60 4.63 14.61
CA LEU A 333 4.61 6.06 14.98
C LEU A 333 5.92 6.48 15.64
N LYS A 334 6.53 5.62 16.44
CA LYS A 334 7.83 5.86 17.05
C LYS A 334 8.96 5.94 16.02
N GLU A 335 8.95 5.03 15.05
CA GLU A 335 10.00 4.93 14.04
C GLU A 335 9.85 5.97 12.92
N SER A 336 8.62 6.26 12.48
CA SER A 336 8.37 7.15 11.34
C SER A 336 8.01 8.58 11.73
N LYS A 337 7.46 8.78 12.93
CA LYS A 337 6.97 10.10 13.42
C LYS A 337 7.63 10.53 14.73
N PHE A 338 8.50 9.69 15.31
CA PHE A 338 9.35 9.96 16.47
C PHE A 338 8.60 10.29 17.76
N PHE A 339 7.38 9.75 17.95
CA PHE A 339 6.65 9.88 19.20
C PHE A 339 5.98 8.57 19.63
N ASP A 340 5.75 8.43 20.94
CA ASP A 340 5.02 7.33 21.54
C ASP A 340 3.54 7.70 21.74
N CYS A 341 2.64 7.11 20.97
CA CYS A 341 1.20 7.38 21.07
C CYS A 341 0.63 6.85 22.39
N CYS A 342 -0.08 7.72 23.12
CA CYS A 342 -0.78 7.41 24.37
C CYS A 342 -2.27 7.77 24.32
N CYS A 343 -2.90 7.72 23.14
CA CYS A 343 -4.32 8.01 22.97
C CYS A 343 -5.20 6.98 23.73
N PRO A 344 -6.51 7.27 23.93
CA PRO A 344 -7.41 6.35 24.65
C PRO A 344 -7.40 4.92 24.13
N ARG A 345 -7.36 4.72 22.80
CA ARG A 345 -7.28 3.39 22.20
C ARG A 345 -5.97 2.67 22.54
N CYS A 346 -4.83 3.38 22.52
CA CYS A 346 -3.53 2.77 22.84
C CYS A 346 -3.37 2.44 24.34
N LYS A 347 -4.06 3.16 25.21
CA LYS A 347 -4.10 2.87 26.65
C LYS A 347 -5.00 1.69 27.02
N ASP A 348 -6.00 1.42 26.21
CA ASP A 348 -6.96 0.35 26.45
C ASP A 348 -6.43 -1.00 25.93
N PRO A 349 -6.17 -2.00 26.79
CA PRO A 349 -5.70 -3.31 26.37
C PRO A 349 -6.70 -4.07 25.48
N THR A 350 -7.99 -3.67 25.49
CA THR A 350 -9.04 -4.24 24.63
C THR A 350 -9.19 -3.49 23.30
N GLU A 351 -8.47 -2.38 23.12
CA GLU A 351 -8.59 -1.49 21.98
C GLU A 351 -10.05 -1.10 21.71
N LEU A 352 -10.70 -0.50 22.71
CA LEU A 352 -12.11 -0.10 22.69
C LEU A 352 -13.08 -1.26 22.45
N ALA A 353 -12.84 -2.36 23.12
CA ALA A 353 -13.58 -3.62 23.00
C ALA A 353 -13.56 -4.25 21.59
N THR A 354 -12.69 -3.81 20.69
CA THR A 354 -12.50 -4.46 19.38
C THR A 354 -11.59 -5.68 19.47
N TYR A 355 -10.68 -5.71 20.45
CA TYR A 355 -9.67 -6.77 20.64
C TYR A 355 -8.76 -6.96 19.42
N ALA A 356 -8.46 -5.86 18.70
CA ALA A 356 -7.69 -5.90 17.45
C ALA A 356 -6.25 -6.42 17.62
N GLY A 357 -5.69 -6.41 18.83
CA GLY A 357 -4.38 -6.98 19.13
C GLY A 357 -4.43 -8.24 20.01
N ALA A 358 -5.61 -8.76 20.37
CA ALA A 358 -5.74 -9.82 21.36
C ALA A 358 -5.58 -11.23 20.79
N LEU A 359 -5.09 -12.16 21.63
CA LEU A 359 -5.03 -13.60 21.36
C LEU A 359 -6.13 -14.33 22.12
N LYS A 360 -6.46 -15.57 21.73
CA LYS A 360 -7.32 -16.44 22.51
C LYS A 360 -6.55 -17.09 23.66
N CYS A 361 -7.23 -17.29 24.78
CA CYS A 361 -6.62 -18.00 25.90
C CYS A 361 -6.57 -19.51 25.63
N PRO A 362 -5.41 -20.17 25.76
CA PRO A 362 -5.32 -21.62 25.59
C PRO A 362 -5.79 -22.42 26.82
N LYS A 363 -6.17 -21.74 27.89
CA LYS A 363 -6.57 -22.35 29.16
C LYS A 363 -8.06 -22.21 29.52
N CYS A 364 -8.77 -21.33 28.82
CA CYS A 364 -10.23 -21.17 28.99
C CYS A 364 -10.86 -20.73 27.66
N ASP A 365 -12.14 -21.08 27.47
CA ASP A 365 -12.85 -20.90 26.21
C ASP A 365 -13.33 -19.46 25.96
N SER A 366 -13.45 -18.63 26.99
CA SER A 366 -14.06 -17.29 26.93
C SER A 366 -13.08 -16.14 27.13
N GLY A 367 -11.83 -16.42 27.51
CA GLY A 367 -10.84 -15.40 27.83
C GLY A 367 -9.97 -15.01 26.62
N TYR A 368 -9.53 -13.77 26.62
CA TYR A 368 -8.57 -13.25 25.66
C TYR A 368 -7.28 -12.83 26.36
N VAL A 369 -6.15 -13.11 25.73
CA VAL A 369 -4.82 -12.73 26.22
C VAL A 369 -4.50 -11.36 25.68
N ILE A 370 -4.37 -10.39 26.58
CA ILE A 370 -4.14 -8.97 26.31
C ILE A 370 -2.96 -8.47 27.13
N SER A 371 -2.30 -7.40 26.67
CA SER A 371 -1.20 -6.78 27.41
C SER A 371 -1.68 -6.27 28.77
N SER A 372 -0.90 -6.48 29.84
CA SER A 372 -1.19 -5.91 31.16
C SER A 372 -0.97 -4.39 31.20
N GLU A 373 -0.05 -3.88 30.35
CA GLU A 373 0.29 -2.46 30.18
C GLU A 373 0.54 -2.18 28.70
N PRO A 374 -0.50 -1.81 27.92
CA PRO A 374 -0.38 -1.68 26.46
C PRO A 374 0.64 -0.61 25.99
N LEU A 375 0.97 0.35 26.85
CA LEU A 375 1.98 1.36 26.54
C LEU A 375 3.41 0.87 26.76
N GLU A 376 3.60 -0.25 27.47
CA GLU A 376 4.91 -0.84 27.76
C GLU A 376 5.13 -2.08 26.87
N ARG A 377 6.10 -1.99 25.91
CA ARG A 377 6.38 -3.08 24.96
C ARG A 377 6.76 -4.39 25.67
N ALA A 378 7.47 -4.31 26.80
CA ALA A 378 7.97 -5.46 27.55
C ALA A 378 6.93 -6.02 28.55
N ALA A 379 5.74 -5.41 28.67
CA ALA A 379 4.72 -5.85 29.61
C ALA A 379 4.27 -7.29 29.32
N SER A 380 4.02 -8.05 30.40
CA SER A 380 3.45 -9.40 30.27
C SER A 380 2.03 -9.35 29.72
N TRP A 381 1.61 -10.42 29.10
CA TRP A 381 0.27 -10.61 28.58
C TRP A 381 -0.47 -11.61 29.44
N ARG A 382 -1.72 -11.32 29.77
CA ARG A 382 -2.54 -12.16 30.67
C ARG A 382 -3.93 -12.38 30.12
N CYS A 383 -4.54 -13.48 30.53
CA CYS A 383 -5.93 -13.74 30.19
C CYS A 383 -6.87 -12.76 30.90
N SER A 384 -7.89 -12.26 30.20
CA SER A 384 -8.90 -11.34 30.71
C SER A 384 -9.94 -12.02 31.63
N GLN A 385 -10.02 -13.37 31.63
CA GLN A 385 -11.05 -14.14 32.38
C GLN A 385 -10.43 -15.07 33.41
N CYS A 386 -9.43 -15.86 33.05
CA CYS A 386 -8.79 -16.78 33.98
C CYS A 386 -7.44 -16.25 34.46
N SER A 387 -7.12 -16.43 35.76
CA SER A 387 -5.81 -16.06 36.31
C SER A 387 -4.69 -17.05 35.97
N ASN A 388 -5.00 -18.14 35.26
CA ASN A 388 -4.10 -19.28 35.08
C ASN A 388 -3.20 -19.18 33.85
N TYR A 389 -3.30 -18.07 33.06
CA TYR A 389 -2.49 -17.91 31.88
C TYR A 389 -1.88 -16.51 31.78
N THR A 390 -0.56 -16.51 31.84
CA THR A 390 0.28 -15.32 31.60
C THR A 390 1.41 -15.74 30.68
N VAL A 391 1.78 -14.86 29.74
CA VAL A 391 2.86 -15.08 28.77
C VAL A 391 3.70 -13.81 28.66
N THR A 392 4.99 -13.98 28.35
CA THR A 392 5.91 -12.85 28.18
C THR A 392 5.64 -12.10 26.87
N ALA A 393 5.92 -10.79 26.85
CA ALA A 393 5.87 -10.00 25.62
C ALA A 393 6.71 -10.62 24.51
N HIS A 394 7.92 -11.11 24.82
CA HIS A 394 8.80 -11.74 23.85
C HIS A 394 8.16 -12.93 23.14
N SER A 395 7.51 -13.83 23.87
CA SER A 395 6.81 -14.97 23.26
C SER A 395 5.64 -14.54 22.37
N VAL A 396 4.92 -13.48 22.74
CA VAL A 396 3.84 -12.92 21.92
C VAL A 396 4.41 -12.31 20.64
N LEU A 397 5.48 -11.52 20.74
CA LEU A 397 6.13 -10.88 19.58
C LEU A 397 6.62 -11.92 18.58
N LEU A 398 7.34 -12.98 19.04
CA LEU A 398 7.79 -14.07 18.15
C LEU A 398 6.62 -14.80 17.46
N LEU A 399 5.50 -14.98 18.17
CA LEU A 399 4.29 -15.56 17.58
C LEU A 399 3.73 -14.64 16.48
N LEU A 400 3.62 -13.34 16.77
CA LEU A 400 3.04 -12.37 15.84
C LEU A 400 3.95 -12.14 14.61
N GLU A 401 5.27 -12.17 14.77
CA GLU A 401 6.24 -12.12 13.66
C GLU A 401 6.04 -13.32 12.72
N ARG A 402 6.01 -14.54 13.24
CA ARG A 402 5.76 -15.72 12.42
C ARG A 402 4.41 -15.69 11.70
N ILE A 403 3.36 -15.14 12.36
CA ILE A 403 2.05 -14.99 11.72
C ILE A 403 2.12 -13.91 10.63
N ALA A 404 2.88 -12.85 10.84
CA ALA A 404 3.08 -11.80 9.83
C ALA A 404 3.75 -12.37 8.57
N ASP A 405 4.82 -13.17 8.73
CA ASP A 405 5.50 -13.86 7.62
C ASP A 405 4.53 -14.75 6.83
N GLU A 406 3.66 -15.49 7.51
CA GLU A 406 2.66 -16.32 6.84
C GLU A 406 1.61 -15.49 6.09
N VAL A 407 1.17 -14.36 6.65
CA VAL A 407 0.23 -13.44 5.97
C VAL A 407 0.88 -12.83 4.74
N GLU A 408 2.16 -12.46 4.83
CA GLU A 408 2.92 -11.90 3.70
C GLU A 408 3.15 -12.92 2.57
N ALA A 409 3.27 -14.19 2.93
CA ALA A 409 3.42 -15.29 1.97
C ALA A 409 2.08 -15.74 1.33
N LEU A 410 0.93 -15.21 1.76
CA LEU A 410 -0.36 -15.56 1.15
C LEU A 410 -0.42 -15.05 -0.29
N ASP A 411 -0.94 -15.89 -1.19
CA ASP A 411 -1.31 -15.45 -2.53
C ASP A 411 -2.39 -14.35 -2.43
N VAL A 412 -2.11 -13.21 -3.04
CA VAL A 412 -2.99 -12.03 -3.02
C VAL A 412 -4.37 -12.30 -3.63
N ASN A 413 -4.49 -13.31 -4.49
CA ASN A 413 -5.74 -13.75 -5.12
C ASN A 413 -6.24 -15.09 -4.56
N GLY A 414 -5.55 -15.68 -3.59
CA GLY A 414 -5.80 -17.02 -3.04
C GLY A 414 -6.90 -17.05 -1.99
N ILE A 415 -8.18 -17.08 -2.39
CA ILE A 415 -9.32 -17.16 -1.46
C ILE A 415 -9.18 -18.37 -0.53
N GLU A 416 -8.85 -19.56 -1.05
CA GLU A 416 -8.69 -20.77 -0.26
C GLU A 416 -7.55 -20.67 0.76
N ALA A 417 -6.43 -20.05 0.37
CA ALA A 417 -5.29 -19.84 1.26
C ALA A 417 -5.68 -18.88 2.41
N MET A 418 -6.40 -17.81 2.09
CA MET A 418 -6.89 -16.83 3.06
C MET A 418 -7.91 -17.44 4.04
N GLU A 419 -8.88 -18.22 3.55
CA GLU A 419 -9.82 -18.95 4.43
C GLU A 419 -9.09 -20.02 5.26
N GLY A 420 -8.11 -20.71 4.67
CA GLY A 420 -7.22 -21.64 5.37
C GLY A 420 -6.46 -20.98 6.52
N PHE A 421 -5.92 -19.77 6.28
CA PHE A 421 -5.28 -18.96 7.32
C PHE A 421 -6.24 -18.64 8.48
N LEU A 422 -7.44 -18.14 8.19
CA LEU A 422 -8.44 -17.83 9.21
C LEU A 422 -8.83 -19.08 10.01
N GLN A 423 -8.95 -20.23 9.36
CA GLN A 423 -9.24 -21.50 10.00
C GLN A 423 -8.08 -22.01 10.86
N LYS A 424 -6.84 -21.91 10.37
CA LYS A 424 -5.62 -22.31 11.09
C LYS A 424 -5.50 -21.55 12.41
N TYR A 425 -5.70 -20.24 12.37
CA TYR A 425 -5.49 -19.37 13.54
C TYR A 425 -6.74 -19.11 14.39
N ARG A 426 -7.88 -19.76 14.07
CA ARG A 426 -9.15 -19.54 14.78
C ARG A 426 -9.11 -19.77 16.30
N ASN A 427 -8.19 -20.60 16.79
CA ASN A 427 -8.02 -20.91 18.22
C ASN A 427 -6.82 -20.16 18.85
N VAL A 428 -6.11 -19.35 18.08
CA VAL A 428 -4.94 -18.59 18.53
C VAL A 428 -5.24 -17.10 18.56
N LEU A 429 -5.82 -16.56 17.48
CA LEU A 429 -6.13 -15.14 17.34
C LEU A 429 -7.57 -14.84 17.72
N HIS A 430 -7.80 -13.66 18.30
CA HIS A 430 -9.16 -13.13 18.40
C HIS A 430 -9.75 -12.97 16.97
N PRO A 431 -11.06 -13.20 16.75
CA PRO A 431 -11.67 -13.04 15.43
C PRO A 431 -11.46 -11.65 14.78
N ASN A 432 -11.29 -10.61 15.60
CA ASN A 432 -10.98 -9.25 15.15
C ASN A 432 -9.49 -8.91 15.27
N HIS A 433 -8.60 -9.89 15.44
CA HIS A 433 -7.17 -9.62 15.42
C HIS A 433 -6.76 -8.98 14.08
N TYR A 434 -5.86 -8.01 14.09
CA TYR A 434 -5.53 -7.22 12.90
C TYR A 434 -5.11 -8.06 11.69
N HIS A 435 -4.41 -9.18 11.87
CA HIS A 435 -4.12 -10.13 10.78
C HIS A 435 -5.41 -10.75 10.22
N CYS A 436 -6.35 -11.11 11.07
CA CYS A 436 -7.65 -11.63 10.62
C CYS A 436 -8.47 -10.54 9.92
N LEU A 437 -8.42 -9.28 10.40
CA LEU A 437 -9.11 -8.15 9.77
C LEU A 437 -8.53 -7.86 8.39
N GLY A 438 -7.19 -7.87 8.23
CA GLY A 438 -6.53 -7.68 6.94
C GLY A 438 -6.95 -8.76 5.93
N VAL A 439 -6.87 -10.04 6.32
CA VAL A 439 -7.31 -11.15 5.46
C VAL A 439 -8.80 -11.06 5.11
N LYS A 440 -9.67 -10.71 6.06
CA LYS A 440 -11.10 -10.51 5.82
C LYS A 440 -11.36 -9.33 4.87
N HIS A 441 -10.59 -8.26 4.98
CA HIS A 441 -10.68 -7.12 4.06
C HIS A 441 -10.39 -7.57 2.62
N SER A 442 -9.31 -8.32 2.39
CA SER A 442 -9.01 -8.88 1.07
C SER A 442 -10.12 -9.82 0.59
N LEU A 443 -10.56 -10.76 1.43
CA LEU A 443 -11.66 -11.67 1.09
C LEU A 443 -12.95 -10.92 0.72
N SER A 444 -13.26 -9.81 1.39
CA SER A 444 -14.44 -9.00 1.09
C SER A 444 -14.43 -8.46 -0.35
N GLN A 445 -13.24 -8.18 -0.89
CA GLN A 445 -13.06 -7.66 -2.25
C GLN A 445 -12.90 -8.78 -3.28
N LEU A 446 -12.24 -9.88 -2.94
CA LEU A 446 -11.96 -11.00 -3.86
C LEU A 446 -13.22 -11.82 -4.18
N TYR A 447 -14.04 -12.11 -3.17
CA TYR A 447 -15.33 -12.75 -3.41
C TYR A 447 -16.19 -11.90 -4.35
N GLY A 448 -16.46 -12.43 -5.52
CA GLY A 448 -17.28 -11.79 -6.55
C GLY A 448 -16.48 -11.19 -7.70
N LYS A 449 -15.13 -11.16 -7.66
CA LYS A 449 -14.31 -10.47 -8.67
C LYS A 449 -13.31 -11.38 -9.39
N ILE A 450 -12.91 -12.51 -8.81
CA ILE A 450 -11.93 -13.41 -9.44
C ILE A 450 -12.60 -14.60 -10.11
N GLN A 451 -11.90 -15.17 -11.08
CA GLN A 451 -12.38 -16.35 -11.83
C GLN A 451 -12.66 -17.53 -10.88
N GLY A 452 -13.79 -18.19 -11.07
CA GLY A 452 -14.28 -19.25 -10.17
C GLY A 452 -15.03 -18.75 -8.94
N TYR A 453 -14.98 -17.43 -8.66
CA TYR A 453 -15.68 -16.77 -7.57
C TYR A 453 -16.44 -15.52 -8.04
N MET A 454 -16.86 -15.46 -9.32
CA MET A 454 -17.65 -14.34 -9.84
C MET A 454 -18.98 -14.22 -9.11
N ILE A 455 -19.38 -12.99 -8.80
CA ILE A 455 -20.50 -12.73 -7.87
C ILE A 455 -21.81 -13.44 -8.26
N ASN A 456 -22.10 -13.54 -9.57
CA ASN A 456 -23.31 -14.19 -10.10
C ASN A 456 -23.26 -15.72 -10.01
N GLU A 457 -22.05 -16.31 -9.94
CA GLU A 457 -21.79 -17.74 -9.90
C GLU A 457 -21.65 -18.28 -8.47
N LEU A 458 -21.47 -17.37 -7.48
CA LEU A 458 -21.29 -17.76 -6.10
C LEU A 458 -22.51 -18.55 -5.57
N PRO A 459 -22.29 -19.73 -4.96
CA PRO A 459 -23.34 -20.43 -4.23
C PRO A 459 -23.73 -19.63 -2.98
N ASP A 460 -24.96 -19.82 -2.49
CA ASP A 460 -25.52 -19.08 -1.35
C ASP A 460 -24.62 -19.16 -0.10
N LYS A 461 -23.97 -20.30 0.13
CA LYS A 461 -23.01 -20.46 1.22
C LYS A 461 -21.88 -19.42 1.18
N LEU A 462 -21.31 -19.14 0.00
CA LEU A 462 -20.24 -18.17 -0.16
C LEU A 462 -20.77 -16.74 -0.19
N LEU A 463 -21.97 -16.49 -0.71
CA LEU A 463 -22.65 -15.20 -0.58
C LEU A 463 -22.90 -14.85 0.91
N HIS A 464 -23.37 -15.80 1.70
CA HIS A 464 -23.49 -15.63 3.16
C HIS A 464 -22.13 -15.37 3.80
N ARG A 465 -21.06 -16.08 3.38
CA ARG A 465 -19.70 -15.86 3.89
C ARG A 465 -19.22 -14.44 3.60
N LYS A 466 -19.35 -13.95 2.35
CA LYS A 466 -18.99 -12.57 1.96
C LYS A 466 -19.78 -11.56 2.81
N ARG A 467 -21.11 -11.73 2.92
CA ARG A 467 -21.96 -10.87 3.77
C ARG A 467 -21.45 -10.80 5.21
N ASP A 468 -21.16 -11.96 5.80
CA ASP A 468 -20.75 -12.06 7.20
C ASP A 468 -19.38 -11.43 7.42
N VAL A 469 -18.43 -11.63 6.50
CA VAL A 469 -17.13 -10.97 6.50
C VAL A 469 -17.29 -9.45 6.47
N CYS A 470 -18.10 -8.89 5.55
CA CYS A 470 -18.34 -7.45 5.49
C CYS A 470 -18.96 -6.91 6.78
N ARG A 471 -19.94 -7.62 7.36
CA ARG A 471 -20.58 -7.22 8.63
C ARG A 471 -19.63 -7.28 9.81
N GLU A 472 -18.72 -8.27 9.85
CA GLU A 472 -17.67 -8.36 10.88
C GLU A 472 -16.72 -7.18 10.79
N LEU A 473 -16.28 -6.82 9.58
CA LEU A 473 -15.43 -5.65 9.34
C LEU A 473 -16.13 -4.34 9.75
N LEU A 474 -17.38 -4.13 9.34
CA LEU A 474 -18.14 -2.93 9.67
C LEU A 474 -18.30 -2.71 11.17
N ARG A 475 -18.47 -3.80 11.96
CA ARG A 475 -18.54 -3.68 13.43
C ARG A 475 -17.26 -3.10 14.03
N VAL A 476 -16.10 -3.49 13.51
CA VAL A 476 -14.81 -2.98 13.97
C VAL A 476 -14.55 -1.57 13.44
N ILE A 477 -14.81 -1.35 12.15
CA ILE A 477 -14.62 -0.05 11.47
C ILE A 477 -15.47 1.04 12.15
N ASN A 478 -16.71 0.74 12.55
CA ASN A 478 -17.57 1.68 13.27
C ASN A 478 -16.96 2.22 14.57
N VAL A 479 -16.05 1.46 15.18
CA VAL A 479 -15.35 1.86 16.41
C VAL A 479 -14.02 2.56 16.10
N LEU A 480 -13.26 2.03 15.14
CA LEU A 480 -11.88 2.45 14.88
C LEU A 480 -11.76 3.58 13.84
N GLU A 481 -12.72 3.66 12.92
CA GLU A 481 -12.86 4.75 11.92
C GLU A 481 -14.32 5.21 11.84
N PRO A 482 -14.82 5.88 12.89
CA PRO A 482 -16.24 6.23 12.97
C PRO A 482 -16.65 7.22 11.88
N GLY A 483 -17.85 7.02 11.35
CA GLY A 483 -18.48 7.90 10.38
C GLY A 483 -18.00 7.69 8.94
N TYR A 484 -17.78 8.78 8.22
CA TYR A 484 -17.48 8.76 6.79
C TYR A 484 -15.99 8.48 6.52
N SER A 485 -15.60 7.21 6.59
CA SER A 485 -14.26 6.76 6.22
C SER A 485 -14.29 6.01 4.88
N ARG A 486 -13.20 6.12 4.10
CA ARG A 486 -13.03 5.41 2.82
C ARG A 486 -13.26 3.91 2.99
N LEU A 487 -12.62 3.32 4.00
CA LEU A 487 -12.73 1.88 4.30
C LEU A 487 -14.19 1.47 4.57
N ARG A 488 -14.95 2.28 5.31
CA ARG A 488 -16.38 2.05 5.54
C ARG A 488 -17.17 2.06 4.22
N GLY A 489 -16.91 3.05 3.36
CA GLY A 489 -17.56 3.16 2.06
C GLY A 489 -17.33 1.92 1.20
N ILE A 490 -16.08 1.46 1.11
CA ILE A 490 -15.70 0.24 0.36
C ILE A 490 -16.47 -0.98 0.90
N ILE A 491 -16.46 -1.21 2.21
CA ILE A 491 -17.09 -2.41 2.78
C ILE A 491 -18.62 -2.36 2.66
N LEU A 492 -19.25 -1.20 2.74
CA LEU A 492 -20.67 -1.04 2.47
C LEU A 492 -21.01 -1.36 1.00
N TYR A 493 -20.17 -0.89 0.07
CA TYR A 493 -20.31 -1.24 -1.34
C TYR A 493 -20.14 -2.75 -1.56
N GLU A 494 -19.13 -3.39 -0.95
CA GLU A 494 -18.94 -4.84 -1.08
C GLU A 494 -20.08 -5.67 -0.42
N LEU A 495 -20.74 -5.12 0.59
CA LEU A 495 -21.85 -5.78 1.29
C LEU A 495 -23.15 -5.82 0.45
N HIS A 496 -23.40 -4.80 -0.39
CA HIS A 496 -24.67 -4.70 -1.14
C HIS A 496 -24.88 -5.88 -2.09
N ALA A 497 -23.82 -6.32 -2.79
CA ALA A 497 -23.92 -7.34 -3.84
C ALA A 497 -24.40 -8.70 -3.33
N PRO A 498 -23.80 -9.32 -2.28
CA PRO A 498 -24.31 -10.57 -1.74
C PRO A 498 -25.70 -10.42 -1.14
N LEU A 499 -26.05 -9.27 -0.53
CA LEU A 499 -27.40 -9.02 -0.03
C LEU A 499 -28.40 -9.02 -1.17
N MET A 500 -28.15 -8.29 -2.25
CA MET A 500 -29.04 -8.19 -3.39
C MET A 500 -29.31 -9.54 -4.03
N ILE A 501 -28.25 -10.35 -4.27
CA ILE A 501 -28.40 -11.66 -4.90
C ILE A 501 -29.18 -12.64 -4.00
N LEU A 502 -28.88 -12.68 -2.71
CA LEU A 502 -29.60 -13.53 -1.76
C LEU A 502 -31.10 -13.15 -1.67
N ILE A 503 -31.40 -11.85 -1.73
CA ILE A 503 -32.78 -11.35 -1.74
C ILE A 503 -33.51 -11.78 -3.00
N THR A 504 -32.88 -11.60 -4.17
CA THR A 504 -33.45 -11.97 -5.47
C THR A 504 -33.74 -13.46 -5.53
N ARG A 505 -32.75 -14.31 -5.19
CA ARG A 505 -32.92 -15.78 -5.13
C ARG A 505 -34.00 -16.22 -4.16
N GLY A 506 -34.08 -15.57 -2.98
CA GLY A 506 -35.12 -15.85 -1.97
C GLY A 506 -36.52 -15.45 -2.45
N PHE A 507 -36.63 -14.38 -3.22
CA PHE A 507 -37.89 -13.95 -3.83
C PHE A 507 -38.34 -14.90 -4.96
N ASP A 508 -37.41 -15.24 -5.87
CA ASP A 508 -37.68 -16.15 -7.00
C ASP A 508 -38.07 -17.55 -6.52
N SER A 509 -37.45 -18.04 -5.46
CA SER A 509 -37.80 -19.32 -4.80
C SER A 509 -39.07 -19.24 -3.92
N ARG A 510 -39.71 -18.09 -3.84
CA ARG A 510 -40.88 -17.81 -2.97
C ARG A 510 -40.60 -18.01 -1.47
N ALA A 511 -39.35 -17.98 -1.05
CA ALA A 511 -38.98 -18.03 0.36
C ALA A 511 -39.29 -16.72 1.11
N PHE A 512 -39.43 -15.59 0.39
CA PHE A 512 -39.73 -14.27 0.94
C PHE A 512 -41.09 -13.77 0.50
N SER A 513 -41.83 -13.19 1.43
CA SER A 513 -43.03 -12.41 1.12
C SER A 513 -42.64 -11.05 0.53
N LYS A 514 -43.59 -10.35 -0.12
CA LYS A 514 -43.39 -8.96 -0.58
C LYS A 514 -42.98 -8.02 0.56
N LYS A 515 -43.44 -8.26 1.78
CA LYS A 515 -43.10 -7.49 2.96
C LYS A 515 -41.63 -7.74 3.38
N ASP A 516 -41.21 -8.99 3.36
CA ASP A 516 -39.81 -9.37 3.68
C ASP A 516 -38.85 -8.82 2.62
N LEU A 517 -39.24 -8.91 1.35
CA LEU A 517 -38.50 -8.32 0.23
C LEU A 517 -38.23 -6.83 0.45
N ARG A 518 -39.26 -6.04 0.78
CA ARG A 518 -39.11 -4.60 1.04
C ARG A 518 -38.16 -4.32 2.22
N LYS A 519 -38.25 -5.13 3.28
CA LYS A 519 -37.40 -4.99 4.46
C LYS A 519 -35.93 -5.24 4.13
N HIS A 520 -35.63 -6.31 3.39
CA HIS A 520 -34.26 -6.66 3.01
C HIS A 520 -33.68 -5.70 1.97
N LEU A 521 -34.50 -5.23 1.03
CA LEU A 521 -34.09 -4.22 0.07
C LEU A 521 -33.72 -2.90 0.73
N LYS A 522 -34.38 -2.54 1.81
CA LYS A 522 -34.01 -1.33 2.56
C LYS A 522 -32.55 -1.40 3.05
N GLU A 523 -32.07 -2.54 3.55
CA GLU A 523 -30.68 -2.70 3.96
C GLU A 523 -29.71 -2.50 2.78
N VAL A 524 -30.06 -3.01 1.58
CA VAL A 524 -29.23 -2.81 0.37
C VAL A 524 -29.17 -1.34 -0.02
N VAL A 525 -30.33 -0.66 -0.02
CA VAL A 525 -30.43 0.78 -0.34
C VAL A 525 -29.62 1.60 0.66
N ASP A 526 -29.81 1.35 1.97
CA ASP A 526 -29.08 2.05 3.03
C ASP A 526 -27.55 1.88 2.85
N CYS A 527 -27.07 0.67 2.52
CA CYS A 527 -25.66 0.41 2.23
C CYS A 527 -25.14 1.19 1.00
N LEU A 528 -25.91 1.18 -0.09
CA LEU A 528 -25.51 1.86 -1.33
C LEU A 528 -25.56 3.39 -1.21
N GLU A 529 -26.57 3.94 -0.53
CA GLU A 529 -26.68 5.38 -0.28
C GLU A 529 -25.49 5.89 0.52
N GLU A 530 -25.15 5.21 1.63
CA GLU A 530 -24.03 5.60 2.46
C GLU A 530 -22.69 5.39 1.73
N ALA A 531 -22.52 4.27 1.02
CA ALA A 531 -21.32 4.02 0.21
C ALA A 531 -21.15 5.10 -0.88
N ASN A 532 -22.22 5.45 -1.60
CA ASN A 532 -22.19 6.50 -2.62
C ASN A 532 -21.78 7.85 -2.02
N VAL A 533 -22.34 8.24 -0.87
CA VAL A 533 -21.99 9.50 -0.20
C VAL A 533 -20.51 9.52 0.16
N ILE A 534 -20.00 8.46 0.78
CA ILE A 534 -18.61 8.39 1.25
C ILE A 534 -17.64 8.35 0.06
N LEU A 535 -17.86 7.45 -0.89
CA LEU A 535 -16.94 7.21 -2.00
C LEU A 535 -16.99 8.31 -3.07
N SER A 536 -18.06 9.12 -3.13
CA SER A 536 -18.12 10.30 -3.99
C SER A 536 -17.16 11.44 -3.56
N PHE A 537 -16.53 11.33 -2.39
CA PHE A 537 -15.45 12.24 -1.98
C PHE A 537 -14.12 11.91 -2.66
N GLU A 538 -13.97 10.71 -3.17
CA GLU A 538 -12.77 10.26 -3.88
C GLU A 538 -12.78 10.78 -5.34
N PRO A 539 -11.62 10.88 -5.98
CA PRO A 539 -11.55 11.28 -7.39
C PRO A 539 -12.38 10.35 -8.28
N PRO A 540 -13.13 10.90 -9.26
CA PRO A 540 -13.97 10.10 -10.14
C PRO A 540 -13.26 8.98 -10.88
N ASN A 541 -11.96 9.18 -11.17
CA ASN A 541 -11.12 8.22 -11.90
C ASN A 541 -10.43 7.20 -10.97
N SER A 542 -10.61 7.32 -9.64
CA SER A 542 -10.10 6.31 -8.71
C SER A 542 -11.01 5.09 -8.65
N SER A 543 -10.50 3.96 -8.15
CA SER A 543 -11.31 2.75 -7.94
C SER A 543 -12.52 3.01 -7.04
N GLU A 544 -12.36 3.86 -6.05
CA GLU A 544 -13.41 4.26 -5.12
C GLU A 544 -14.45 5.19 -5.78
N GLY A 545 -13.99 6.12 -6.64
CA GLY A 545 -14.88 6.96 -7.45
C GLY A 545 -15.71 6.14 -8.43
N GLU A 546 -15.12 5.12 -9.07
CA GLU A 546 -15.83 4.16 -9.90
C GLU A 546 -16.87 3.35 -9.09
N MET A 547 -16.54 2.94 -7.86
CA MET A 547 -17.49 2.30 -6.94
C MET A 547 -18.65 3.24 -6.59
N ALA A 548 -18.39 4.53 -6.37
CA ALA A 548 -19.45 5.52 -6.12
C ALA A 548 -20.40 5.65 -7.32
N ALA A 549 -19.86 5.75 -8.52
CA ALA A 549 -20.66 5.80 -9.75
C ALA A 549 -21.51 4.54 -9.91
N SER A 550 -20.92 3.36 -9.68
CA SER A 550 -21.62 2.08 -9.73
C SER A 550 -22.70 1.96 -8.66
N ALA A 551 -22.45 2.46 -7.44
CA ALA A 551 -23.45 2.49 -6.37
C ALA A 551 -24.65 3.37 -6.73
N LYS A 552 -24.40 4.55 -7.31
CA LYS A 552 -25.46 5.44 -7.81
C LYS A 552 -26.30 4.78 -8.90
N GLU A 553 -25.67 4.09 -9.85
CA GLU A 553 -26.38 3.37 -10.91
C GLU A 553 -27.21 2.21 -10.34
N ALA A 554 -26.67 1.47 -9.38
CA ALA A 554 -27.40 0.39 -8.70
C ALA A 554 -28.65 0.92 -7.96
N LEU A 555 -28.57 2.08 -7.30
CA LEU A 555 -29.71 2.72 -6.65
C LEU A 555 -30.82 3.07 -7.63
N ILE A 556 -30.49 3.60 -8.82
CA ILE A 556 -31.47 3.90 -9.88
C ILE A 556 -32.17 2.60 -10.31
N ARG A 557 -31.42 1.54 -10.62
CA ARG A 557 -31.99 0.24 -11.02
C ARG A 557 -32.90 -0.37 -9.94
N ILE A 558 -32.54 -0.24 -8.67
CA ILE A 558 -33.36 -0.73 -7.55
C ILE A 558 -34.65 0.06 -7.45
N SER A 559 -34.63 1.38 -7.63
CA SER A 559 -35.79 2.22 -7.64
C SER A 559 -36.76 1.83 -8.77
N ASP A 560 -36.26 1.68 -10.00
CA ASP A 560 -37.05 1.23 -11.16
C ASP A 560 -37.72 -0.14 -10.92
N TRP A 561 -36.94 -1.06 -10.29
CA TRP A 561 -37.47 -2.39 -9.96
C TRP A 561 -38.53 -2.35 -8.86
N GLN A 562 -38.35 -1.50 -7.83
CA GLN A 562 -39.35 -1.30 -6.77
C GLN A 562 -40.69 -0.76 -7.34
N ASP A 563 -40.61 0.16 -8.30
CA ASP A 563 -41.80 0.69 -8.98
C ASP A 563 -42.53 -0.37 -9.82
N LEU A 564 -41.78 -1.27 -10.45
CA LEU A 564 -42.35 -2.41 -11.19
C LEU A 564 -43.02 -3.41 -10.25
N VAL A 565 -42.34 -3.80 -9.14
CA VAL A 565 -42.90 -4.73 -8.13
C VAL A 565 -44.07 -4.13 -7.35
N GLY A 566 -44.12 -2.79 -7.21
CA GLY A 566 -45.21 -2.08 -6.58
C GLY A 566 -46.49 -2.04 -7.44
N LYS A 567 -46.36 -2.22 -8.76
CA LYS A 567 -47.48 -2.26 -9.73
C LYS A 567 -48.05 -3.67 -9.95
N ILE A 568 -47.34 -4.71 -9.49
CA ILE A 568 -47.79 -6.11 -9.47
C ILE A 568 -48.34 -6.44 -8.08
#